data_1611e9ca235a76e69e24713b335aa948
#
_entry.id   1611e9ca235a76e69e24713b335aa948
#
_cell.length_a   1.000
_cell.length_b   1.000
_cell.length_c   1.000
_cell.angle_alpha   90.00
_cell.angle_beta   90.00
_cell.angle_gamma   90.00
#
_symmetry.space_group_name_H-M   'P 1'
#
loop_
_entity.id
_entity.type
_entity.pdbx_description
1 polymer ?
#
loop_
_entity_poly.entity_id
_entity_poly.type
_entity_poly.pdbx_seq_one_letter_code
_entity_poly.pdbx_strand_id
1 'polypeptide(L)'
;GFYTLEYPSQSFQVKDDYIRLGIPRAYRDEFDCDLTEIKIPFTYEEVQDANVKRVQILPQADAQYFEYRIIYEKDIEEIETIDGSWLGIDLGVDNLATCVDHRGRSFIVDGRHLKSQNRWFNKRIAHYQSIKDKQGIEGTTRRIERLHQKRRYAVTDYLNKTVRTITDYCIENQIETVYVGDGKGWKQNVSLGDRTNQNFVQIPFDTFKQKLKHKLEARGIAFELVPEAHTSKCSFYDEEAVEHHDEYVGERVERGLFEASDGTRYNADVNGAVNMARKATGKPNSDLFESEEGVERAVDAPRRISLSDMEEPSMEAPASRSERVSASE
;
A
#
# COMPACT_ATOMS: atom_id res chain seq x y z
N GLY A 1 3.93 -9.91 -30.60
CA GLY A 1 3.83 -9.14 -29.35
C GLY A 1 5.19 -8.63 -28.93
N PHE A 2 5.23 -7.57 -28.13
CA PHE A 2 6.48 -7.05 -27.58
C PHE A 2 6.84 -7.81 -26.31
N TYR A 3 8.14 -8.13 -26.12
CA TYR A 3 8.65 -8.89 -25.00
C TYR A 3 9.50 -7.99 -24.11
N THR A 4 9.55 -8.33 -22.79
CA THR A 4 10.51 -7.73 -21.88
C THR A 4 11.92 -8.19 -22.26
N LEU A 5 12.82 -7.24 -22.41
CA LEU A 5 14.25 -7.53 -22.55
C LEU A 5 14.91 -7.59 -21.18
N GLU A 6 15.69 -8.62 -20.93
CA GLU A 6 16.43 -8.80 -19.68
C GLU A 6 17.92 -8.83 -19.92
N TYR A 7 18.65 -8.03 -19.15
CA TYR A 7 20.09 -7.97 -19.14
C TYR A 7 20.61 -8.48 -17.79
N PRO A 8 21.23 -9.67 -17.73
CA PRO A 8 21.91 -10.15 -16.51
C PRO A 8 23.17 -9.33 -16.23
N SER A 9 23.73 -9.45 -15.02
CA SER A 9 24.83 -8.63 -14.49
C SER A 9 26.07 -8.55 -15.41
N GLN A 10 26.35 -9.60 -16.16
CA GLN A 10 27.49 -9.65 -17.10
C GLN A 10 27.25 -8.93 -18.45
N SER A 11 26.00 -8.45 -18.69
CA SER A 11 25.58 -7.88 -19.98
C SER A 11 25.46 -6.36 -19.96
N PHE A 12 25.73 -5.72 -18.83
CA PHE A 12 25.69 -4.28 -18.68
C PHE A 12 26.84 -3.74 -17.82
N GLN A 13 26.98 -2.42 -17.82
CA GLN A 13 27.93 -1.71 -16.95
C GLN A 13 27.21 -0.55 -16.28
N VAL A 14 27.32 -0.45 -14.96
CA VAL A 14 26.87 0.73 -14.20
C VAL A 14 27.96 1.79 -14.28
N LYS A 15 27.60 3.01 -14.60
CA LYS A 15 28.41 4.23 -14.63
C LYS A 15 27.83 5.23 -13.66
N ASP A 16 28.48 6.35 -13.46
CA ASP A 16 28.11 7.35 -12.44
C ASP A 16 26.66 7.87 -12.59
N ASP A 17 26.17 8.05 -13.83
CA ASP A 17 24.89 8.64 -14.14
C ASP A 17 24.02 7.84 -15.13
N TYR A 18 24.54 6.69 -15.62
CA TYR A 18 23.80 5.83 -16.54
C TYR A 18 24.21 4.36 -16.44
N ILE A 19 23.33 3.47 -16.89
CA ILE A 19 23.63 2.07 -17.15
C ILE A 19 23.83 1.89 -18.65
N ARG A 20 24.95 1.31 -19.01
CA ARG A 20 25.31 0.96 -20.38
C ARG A 20 24.90 -0.47 -20.68
N LEU A 21 24.01 -0.65 -21.63
CA LEU A 21 23.56 -1.96 -22.12
C LEU A 21 24.17 -2.20 -23.51
N GLY A 22 24.87 -3.31 -23.69
CA GLY A 22 25.41 -3.70 -25.00
C GLY A 22 24.29 -4.26 -25.91
N ILE A 23 24.34 -3.91 -27.22
CA ILE A 23 23.48 -4.54 -28.24
C ILE A 23 24.29 -5.66 -28.92
N PRO A 24 23.82 -6.93 -28.79
CA PRO A 24 24.52 -8.06 -29.39
C PRO A 24 24.69 -7.88 -30.90
N ARG A 25 25.86 -8.31 -31.45
CA ARG A 25 26.17 -8.19 -32.87
C ARG A 25 25.13 -8.88 -33.76
N ALA A 26 24.65 -10.05 -33.35
CA ALA A 26 23.60 -10.77 -34.08
C ALA A 26 22.33 -9.94 -34.30
N TYR A 27 21.90 -9.16 -33.31
CA TYR A 27 20.77 -8.24 -33.45
C TYR A 27 21.04 -7.09 -34.41
N ARG A 28 22.26 -6.54 -34.36
CA ARG A 28 22.65 -5.45 -35.24
C ARG A 28 22.68 -5.89 -36.70
N ASP A 29 23.24 -7.08 -36.95
CA ASP A 29 23.34 -7.66 -38.28
C ASP A 29 21.93 -8.05 -38.83
N GLU A 30 21.02 -8.55 -37.98
CA GLU A 30 19.64 -8.93 -38.35
C GLU A 30 18.77 -7.73 -38.69
N PHE A 31 18.89 -6.63 -37.92
CA PHE A 31 18.01 -5.44 -38.05
C PHE A 31 18.69 -4.25 -38.72
N ASP A 32 19.86 -4.44 -39.34
CA ASP A 32 20.67 -3.40 -40.01
C ASP A 32 20.80 -2.15 -39.10
N CYS A 33 21.21 -2.38 -37.85
CA CYS A 33 21.22 -1.37 -36.78
C CYS A 33 22.66 -1.01 -36.40
N ASP A 34 23.05 0.24 -36.58
CA ASP A 34 24.37 0.76 -36.23
C ASP A 34 24.60 0.99 -34.74
N LEU A 35 23.51 0.95 -33.92
CA LEU A 35 23.62 1.16 -32.49
C LEU A 35 24.35 0.01 -31.82
N THR A 36 25.43 0.32 -31.12
CA THR A 36 26.21 -0.66 -30.36
C THR A 36 25.82 -0.78 -28.89
N GLU A 37 25.13 0.24 -28.36
CA GLU A 37 24.77 0.33 -26.95
C GLU A 37 23.51 1.19 -26.73
N ILE A 38 22.84 0.93 -25.60
CA ILE A 38 21.78 1.76 -25.06
C ILE A 38 22.28 2.33 -23.73
N LYS A 39 22.10 3.63 -23.53
CA LYS A 39 22.40 4.29 -22.26
C LYS A 39 21.11 4.63 -21.54
N ILE A 40 20.91 4.09 -20.35
CA ILE A 40 19.76 4.36 -19.49
C ILE A 40 20.21 5.30 -18.38
N PRO A 41 19.84 6.59 -18.43
CA PRO A 41 20.17 7.52 -17.36
C PRO A 41 19.39 7.18 -16.10
N PHE A 42 20.01 7.38 -14.94
CA PHE A 42 19.34 7.29 -13.63
C PHE A 42 19.83 8.42 -12.73
N THR A 43 18.98 8.77 -11.75
CA THR A 43 19.24 9.85 -10.78
C THR A 43 19.27 9.36 -9.34
N TYR A 44 19.17 8.04 -9.14
CA TYR A 44 19.15 7.45 -7.80
C TYR A 44 20.58 7.13 -7.36
N GLU A 45 21.07 7.85 -6.35
CA GLU A 45 22.40 7.62 -5.76
C GLU A 45 22.56 6.17 -5.27
N GLU A 46 21.47 5.57 -4.74
CA GLU A 46 21.45 4.17 -4.30
C GLU A 46 21.86 3.16 -5.38
N VAL A 47 21.76 3.50 -6.66
CA VAL A 47 22.11 2.60 -7.79
C VAL A 47 23.60 2.65 -8.12
N GLN A 48 24.27 3.76 -7.82
CA GLN A 48 25.69 3.96 -8.18
C GLN A 48 26.59 2.91 -7.51
N ASP A 49 26.38 2.69 -6.20
CA ASP A 49 27.17 1.77 -5.40
C ASP A 49 26.50 0.40 -5.20
N ALA A 50 25.30 0.22 -5.75
CA ALA A 50 24.55 -1.00 -5.58
C ALA A 50 25.08 -2.17 -6.40
N ASN A 51 24.97 -3.38 -5.85
CA ASN A 51 25.20 -4.62 -6.58
C ASN A 51 24.03 -4.91 -7.53
N VAL A 52 24.02 -4.26 -8.70
CA VAL A 52 22.97 -4.44 -9.70
C VAL A 52 23.03 -5.83 -10.31
N LYS A 53 21.96 -6.60 -10.16
CA LYS A 53 21.84 -8.00 -10.63
C LYS A 53 21.24 -8.12 -12.02
N ARG A 54 20.30 -7.24 -12.34
CA ARG A 54 19.52 -7.32 -13.58
C ARG A 54 18.99 -5.96 -13.99
N VAL A 55 18.93 -5.73 -15.28
CA VAL A 55 18.21 -4.61 -15.88
C VAL A 55 17.14 -5.17 -16.82
N GLN A 56 15.92 -4.67 -16.70
CA GLN A 56 14.79 -5.04 -17.56
C GLN A 56 14.31 -3.81 -18.33
N ILE A 57 14.00 -4.01 -19.62
CA ILE A 57 13.33 -3.03 -20.47
C ILE A 57 11.97 -3.58 -20.82
N LEU A 58 10.92 -2.92 -20.33
CA LEU A 58 9.53 -3.32 -20.52
C LEU A 58 8.85 -2.39 -21.51
N PRO A 59 8.45 -2.90 -22.70
CA PRO A 59 7.65 -2.11 -23.62
C PRO A 59 6.27 -1.85 -23.03
N GLN A 60 5.78 -0.64 -23.20
CA GLN A 60 4.49 -0.18 -22.71
C GLN A 60 3.72 0.46 -23.86
N ALA A 61 2.35 0.36 -23.82
CA ALA A 61 1.46 0.93 -24.82
C ALA A 61 1.94 0.63 -26.27
N ASP A 62 2.03 -0.66 -26.62
CA ASP A 62 2.51 -1.15 -27.93
C ASP A 62 3.90 -0.55 -28.29
N ALA A 63 4.80 -0.55 -27.32
CA ALA A 63 6.18 -0.02 -27.43
C ALA A 63 6.27 1.48 -27.77
N GLN A 64 5.23 2.27 -27.47
CA GLN A 64 5.30 3.73 -27.63
C GLN A 64 6.22 4.38 -26.59
N TYR A 65 6.46 3.72 -25.46
CA TYR A 65 7.46 4.09 -24.45
C TYR A 65 7.94 2.82 -23.73
N PHE A 66 9.05 2.96 -22.99
CA PHE A 66 9.69 1.86 -22.27
C PHE A 66 9.85 2.22 -20.81
N GLU A 67 9.59 1.23 -19.95
CA GLU A 67 9.88 1.28 -18.52
C GLU A 67 11.17 0.51 -18.26
N TYR A 68 12.08 1.10 -17.52
CA TYR A 68 13.31 0.43 -17.08
C TYR A 68 13.15 -0.02 -15.63
N ARG A 69 13.55 -1.25 -15.33
CA ARG A 69 13.64 -1.77 -13.98
C ARG A 69 15.07 -2.16 -13.70
N ILE A 70 15.65 -1.56 -12.66
CA ILE A 70 16.96 -1.87 -12.15
C ILE A 70 16.76 -2.70 -10.89
N ILE A 71 17.20 -3.95 -10.92
CA ILE A 71 17.09 -4.91 -9.81
C ILE A 71 18.47 -5.02 -9.18
N TYR A 72 18.59 -4.65 -7.92
CA TYR A 72 19.84 -4.66 -7.17
C TYR A 72 19.64 -5.25 -5.78
N GLU A 73 20.74 -5.75 -5.21
CA GLU A 73 20.79 -6.14 -3.81
C GLU A 73 20.95 -4.91 -2.93
N LYS A 74 20.23 -4.90 -1.84
CA LYS A 74 20.40 -3.94 -0.76
C LYS A 74 20.54 -4.72 0.54
N ASP A 75 21.53 -4.35 1.34
CA ASP A 75 21.66 -4.89 2.67
C ASP A 75 20.48 -4.45 3.54
N ILE A 76 20.07 -5.32 4.46
CA ILE A 76 19.05 -5.01 5.44
C ILE A 76 19.66 -4.06 6.46
N GLU A 77 19.08 -2.87 6.58
CA GLU A 77 19.41 -1.91 7.63
C GLU A 77 18.47 -2.15 8.81
N GLU A 78 18.84 -3.10 9.68
CA GLU A 78 18.03 -3.42 10.85
C GLU A 78 17.94 -2.20 11.77
N ILE A 79 16.73 -1.89 12.21
CA ILE A 79 16.45 -0.87 13.22
C ILE A 79 16.29 -1.53 14.59
N GLU A 80 16.48 -0.77 15.66
CA GLU A 80 16.06 -1.20 16.97
C GLU A 80 14.54 -1.27 17.05
N THR A 81 14.00 -2.40 17.51
CA THR A 81 12.57 -2.62 17.70
C THR A 81 12.26 -2.91 19.18
N ILE A 82 11.04 -2.63 19.60
CA ILE A 82 10.55 -2.98 20.93
C ILE A 82 9.95 -4.39 20.83
N ASP A 83 10.46 -5.31 21.65
CA ASP A 83 9.98 -6.70 21.69
C ASP A 83 8.47 -6.76 21.92
N GLY A 84 7.78 -7.52 21.07
CA GLY A 84 6.32 -7.65 21.09
C GLY A 84 5.55 -6.42 20.56
N SER A 85 6.22 -5.37 20.09
CA SER A 85 5.53 -4.22 19.49
C SER A 85 4.93 -4.56 18.13
N TRP A 86 3.73 -4.07 17.85
CA TRP A 86 3.01 -4.40 16.63
C TRP A 86 2.29 -3.20 16.02
N LEU A 87 2.01 -3.30 14.72
CA LEU A 87 1.09 -2.44 13.99
C LEU A 87 0.09 -3.32 13.23
N GLY A 88 -1.20 -3.22 13.56
CA GLY A 88 -2.30 -3.85 12.82
C GLY A 88 -2.81 -2.93 11.72
N ILE A 89 -3.07 -3.47 10.52
CA ILE A 89 -3.53 -2.70 9.35
C ILE A 89 -4.76 -3.36 8.75
N ASP A 90 -5.88 -2.62 8.74
CA ASP A 90 -7.08 -2.94 7.97
C ASP A 90 -7.07 -2.13 6.66
N LEU A 91 -7.30 -2.80 5.51
CA LEU A 91 -7.27 -2.19 4.19
C LEU A 91 -8.67 -1.92 3.65
N GLY A 92 -8.88 -0.74 3.09
CA GLY A 92 -10.18 -0.35 2.57
C GLY A 92 -10.12 0.62 1.38
N VAL A 93 -11.26 1.00 0.83
CA VAL A 93 -11.36 1.92 -0.31
C VAL A 93 -11.43 3.38 0.12
N ASP A 94 -12.26 3.70 1.11
CA ASP A 94 -12.42 5.07 1.62
C ASP A 94 -11.34 5.40 2.66
N ASN A 95 -10.96 4.42 3.44
CA ASN A 95 -9.80 4.39 4.32
C ASN A 95 -8.83 3.39 3.69
N LEU A 96 -7.78 3.89 3.01
CA LEU A 96 -6.85 3.01 2.27
C LEU A 96 -6.12 2.06 3.21
N ALA A 97 -5.71 2.55 4.36
CA ALA A 97 -5.13 1.79 5.44
C ALA A 97 -5.55 2.42 6.78
N THR A 98 -6.16 1.64 7.65
CA THR A 98 -6.40 1.99 9.05
C THR A 98 -5.39 1.25 9.89
N CYS A 99 -4.56 1.99 10.60
CA CYS A 99 -3.42 1.48 11.35
C CYS A 99 -3.64 1.69 12.83
N VAL A 100 -3.33 0.67 13.65
CA VAL A 100 -3.35 0.75 15.13
C VAL A 100 -2.09 0.08 15.67
N ASP A 101 -1.40 0.72 16.60
CA ASP A 101 -0.20 0.17 17.22
C ASP A 101 -0.44 -0.41 18.64
N HIS A 102 0.59 -1.07 19.18
CA HIS A 102 0.61 -1.68 20.51
C HIS A 102 0.36 -0.70 21.67
N ARG A 103 0.42 0.61 21.41
CA ARG A 103 0.08 1.66 22.40
C ARG A 103 -1.34 2.20 22.23
N GLY A 104 -2.12 1.61 21.32
CA GLY A 104 -3.48 2.03 21.00
C GLY A 104 -3.56 3.30 20.13
N ARG A 105 -2.44 3.83 19.64
CA ARG A 105 -2.46 4.99 18.75
C ARG A 105 -2.96 4.56 17.38
N SER A 106 -3.88 5.31 16.82
CA SER A 106 -4.52 4.97 15.56
C SER A 106 -4.45 6.10 14.53
N PHE A 107 -4.26 5.73 13.26
CA PHE A 107 -4.34 6.66 12.15
C PHE A 107 -4.94 6.00 10.90
N ILE A 108 -5.50 6.82 10.03
CA ILE A 108 -6.10 6.40 8.77
C ILE A 108 -5.44 7.14 7.62
N VAL A 109 -4.90 6.40 6.65
CA VAL A 109 -4.51 6.95 5.36
C VAL A 109 -5.74 7.06 4.47
N ASP A 110 -6.05 8.27 4.01
CA ASP A 110 -7.30 8.60 3.30
C ASP A 110 -7.30 8.01 1.87
N GLY A 111 -8.21 7.06 1.60
CA GLY A 111 -8.40 6.46 0.26
C GLY A 111 -9.29 7.27 -0.67
N ARG A 112 -10.03 8.29 -0.17
CA ARG A 112 -11.01 9.05 -0.95
C ARG A 112 -10.38 9.83 -2.11
N HIS A 113 -9.12 10.24 -1.97
CA HIS A 113 -8.38 10.87 -3.05
C HIS A 113 -8.24 9.93 -4.25
N LEU A 114 -7.75 8.70 -4.04
CA LEU A 114 -7.65 7.67 -5.09
C LEU A 114 -9.01 7.36 -5.73
N LYS A 115 -10.04 7.24 -4.91
CA LYS A 115 -11.41 7.02 -5.38
C LYS A 115 -11.90 8.14 -6.30
N SER A 116 -11.65 9.38 -5.91
CA SER A 116 -11.98 10.57 -6.71
C SER A 116 -11.21 10.60 -8.03
N GLN A 117 -9.90 10.37 -8.01
CA GLN A 117 -9.06 10.28 -9.20
C GLN A 117 -9.55 9.16 -10.14
N ASN A 118 -9.78 7.95 -9.62
CA ASN A 118 -10.28 6.84 -10.42
C ASN A 118 -11.62 7.17 -11.08
N ARG A 119 -12.54 7.82 -10.36
CA ARG A 119 -13.82 8.27 -10.91
C ARG A 119 -13.64 9.28 -12.04
N TRP A 120 -12.72 10.22 -11.89
CA TRP A 120 -12.41 11.19 -12.92
C TRP A 120 -11.84 10.52 -14.18
N PHE A 121 -10.85 9.64 -14.03
CA PHE A 121 -10.26 8.88 -15.13
C PHE A 121 -11.30 8.03 -15.86
N ASN A 122 -12.16 7.31 -15.15
CA ASN A 122 -13.20 6.49 -15.75
C ASN A 122 -14.16 7.32 -16.61
N LYS A 123 -14.60 8.49 -16.13
CA LYS A 123 -15.43 9.40 -16.91
C LYS A 123 -14.74 9.87 -18.18
N ARG A 124 -13.43 10.22 -18.10
CA ARG A 124 -12.66 10.69 -19.25
C ARG A 124 -12.42 9.55 -20.26
N ILE A 125 -12.09 8.36 -19.80
CA ILE A 125 -11.91 7.18 -20.65
C ILE A 125 -13.23 6.86 -21.37
N ALA A 126 -14.36 6.78 -20.65
CA ALA A 126 -15.66 6.53 -21.23
C ALA A 126 -16.06 7.57 -22.29
N HIS A 127 -15.76 8.84 -22.05
CA HIS A 127 -15.99 9.92 -23.01
C HIS A 127 -15.20 9.69 -24.32
N TYR A 128 -13.89 9.43 -24.22
CA TYR A 128 -13.07 9.21 -25.42
C TYR A 128 -13.38 7.89 -26.10
N GLN A 129 -13.76 6.85 -25.35
CA GLN A 129 -14.23 5.60 -25.90
C GLN A 129 -15.49 5.82 -26.76
N SER A 130 -16.48 6.57 -26.26
CA SER A 130 -17.69 6.90 -27.03
C SER A 130 -17.40 7.68 -28.32
N ILE A 131 -16.42 8.61 -28.29
CA ILE A 131 -16.00 9.34 -29.52
C ILE A 131 -15.36 8.36 -30.51
N LYS A 132 -14.43 7.53 -30.03
CA LYS A 132 -13.74 6.50 -30.82
C LYS A 132 -14.75 5.56 -31.52
N ASP A 133 -15.72 5.05 -30.77
CA ASP A 133 -16.73 4.13 -31.26
C ASP A 133 -17.64 4.78 -32.35
N LYS A 134 -18.02 6.05 -32.16
CA LYS A 134 -18.75 6.83 -33.19
C LYS A 134 -17.95 7.06 -34.46
N GLN A 135 -16.63 7.11 -34.38
CA GLN A 135 -15.72 7.26 -35.51
C GLN A 135 -15.37 5.91 -36.18
N GLY A 136 -15.88 4.78 -35.68
CA GLY A 136 -15.57 3.46 -36.18
C GLY A 136 -14.11 3.03 -36.03
N ILE A 137 -13.37 3.65 -35.09
CA ILE A 137 -11.96 3.31 -34.87
C ILE A 137 -11.87 2.04 -34.04
N GLU A 138 -11.23 1.01 -34.60
CA GLU A 138 -10.94 -0.22 -33.90
C GLU A 138 -9.70 -0.06 -32.97
N GLY A 139 -9.62 -0.93 -31.93
CA GLY A 139 -8.52 -0.92 -30.97
C GLY A 139 -8.57 0.28 -30.00
N THR A 140 -7.40 0.68 -29.48
CA THR A 140 -7.27 1.82 -28.56
C THR A 140 -6.71 3.06 -29.29
N THR A 141 -6.80 4.23 -28.67
CA THR A 141 -6.20 5.46 -29.20
C THR A 141 -5.07 5.95 -28.30
N ARG A 142 -4.08 6.64 -28.86
CA ARG A 142 -2.98 7.23 -28.08
C ARG A 142 -3.49 8.10 -26.91
N ARG A 143 -4.64 8.72 -27.04
CA ARG A 143 -5.24 9.55 -26.00
C ARG A 143 -5.78 8.73 -24.84
N ILE A 144 -6.45 7.63 -25.13
CA ILE A 144 -6.94 6.68 -24.12
C ILE A 144 -5.77 6.02 -23.41
N GLU A 145 -4.74 5.59 -24.14
CA GLU A 145 -3.53 5.00 -23.58
C GLU A 145 -2.80 5.94 -22.63
N ARG A 146 -2.61 7.21 -23.02
CA ARG A 146 -2.02 8.24 -22.15
C ARG A 146 -2.83 8.46 -20.86
N LEU A 147 -4.17 8.35 -20.92
CA LEU A 147 -5.01 8.42 -19.71
C LEU A 147 -4.78 7.21 -18.80
N HIS A 148 -4.73 5.99 -19.35
CA HIS A 148 -4.42 4.80 -18.58
C HIS A 148 -3.04 4.89 -17.92
N GLN A 149 -2.03 5.36 -18.67
CA GLN A 149 -0.68 5.58 -18.15
C GLN A 149 -0.67 6.60 -17.01
N LYS A 150 -1.31 7.77 -17.23
CA LYS A 150 -1.39 8.83 -16.21
C LYS A 150 -2.06 8.34 -14.93
N ARG A 151 -3.16 7.57 -15.08
CA ARG A 151 -3.81 6.94 -13.94
C ARG A 151 -2.88 5.98 -13.20
N ARG A 152 -2.19 5.09 -13.92
CA ARG A 152 -1.26 4.14 -13.33
C ARG A 152 -0.18 4.84 -12.51
N TYR A 153 0.41 5.91 -13.03
CA TYR A 153 1.42 6.68 -12.31
C TYR A 153 0.84 7.36 -11.06
N ALA A 154 -0.32 7.99 -11.16
CA ALA A 154 -0.95 8.64 -10.03
C ALA A 154 -1.31 7.66 -8.90
N VAL A 155 -1.84 6.47 -9.24
CA VAL A 155 -2.11 5.42 -8.26
C VAL A 155 -0.82 4.90 -7.64
N THR A 156 0.21 4.62 -8.46
CA THR A 156 1.49 4.12 -7.97
C THR A 156 2.19 5.11 -7.05
N ASP A 157 2.18 6.39 -7.38
CA ASP A 157 2.72 7.47 -6.55
C ASP A 157 2.03 7.52 -5.19
N TYR A 158 0.69 7.50 -5.18
CA TYR A 158 -0.09 7.50 -3.95
C TYR A 158 0.23 6.30 -3.06
N LEU A 159 0.30 5.10 -3.64
CA LEU A 159 0.68 3.89 -2.91
C LEU A 159 2.10 3.96 -2.36
N ASN A 160 3.06 4.50 -3.13
CA ASN A 160 4.43 4.68 -2.66
C ASN A 160 4.51 5.64 -1.47
N LYS A 161 3.78 6.77 -1.52
CA LYS A 161 3.68 7.72 -0.40
C LYS A 161 3.07 7.05 0.83
N THR A 162 1.97 6.29 0.66
CA THR A 162 1.35 5.54 1.76
C THR A 162 2.30 4.51 2.37
N VAL A 163 3.00 3.73 1.54
CA VAL A 163 4.01 2.76 2.01
C VAL A 163 5.11 3.46 2.79
N ARG A 164 5.62 4.58 2.29
CA ARG A 164 6.63 5.39 2.99
C ARG A 164 6.11 5.85 4.34
N THR A 165 4.94 6.48 4.40
CA THR A 165 4.33 6.97 5.63
C THR A 165 4.19 5.89 6.69
N ILE A 166 3.70 4.69 6.31
CA ILE A 166 3.56 3.57 7.24
C ILE A 166 4.93 3.04 7.69
N THR A 167 5.90 2.94 6.76
CA THR A 167 7.26 2.47 7.10
C THR A 167 7.97 3.46 8.03
N ASP A 168 7.89 4.76 7.75
CA ASP A 168 8.48 5.81 8.59
C ASP A 168 7.86 5.77 10.00
N TYR A 169 6.52 5.61 10.09
CA TYR A 169 5.85 5.41 11.38
C TYR A 169 6.37 4.19 12.15
N CYS A 170 6.56 3.05 11.46
CA CYS A 170 7.10 1.85 12.09
C CYS A 170 8.52 2.07 12.62
N ILE A 171 9.37 2.76 11.87
CA ILE A 171 10.74 3.09 12.27
C ILE A 171 10.74 4.01 13.49
N GLU A 172 9.99 5.12 13.45
CA GLU A 172 9.90 6.10 14.53
C GLU A 172 9.35 5.50 15.83
N ASN A 173 8.48 4.49 15.73
CA ASN A 173 7.85 3.85 16.88
C ASN A 173 8.43 2.48 17.23
N GLN A 174 9.54 2.10 16.60
CA GLN A 174 10.28 0.87 16.89
C GLN A 174 9.41 -0.40 16.81
N ILE A 175 8.52 -0.45 15.80
CA ILE A 175 7.60 -1.58 15.58
C ILE A 175 8.38 -2.80 15.11
N GLU A 176 8.16 -3.94 15.78
CA GLU A 176 8.76 -5.22 15.44
C GLU A 176 8.00 -5.95 14.33
N THR A 177 6.66 -5.98 14.42
CA THR A 177 5.83 -6.77 13.50
C THR A 177 4.64 -5.98 12.98
N VAL A 178 4.38 -6.08 11.67
CA VAL A 178 3.21 -5.48 11.02
C VAL A 178 2.25 -6.56 10.54
N TYR A 179 1.02 -6.55 11.04
CA TYR A 179 -0.07 -7.47 10.68
C TYR A 179 -1.01 -6.81 9.69
N VAL A 180 -1.20 -7.41 8.51
CA VAL A 180 -2.03 -6.85 7.44
C VAL A 180 -3.09 -7.84 7.00
N GLY A 181 -4.30 -7.40 6.79
CA GLY A 181 -5.38 -8.23 6.25
C GLY A 181 -5.03 -8.82 4.87
N ASP A 182 -5.20 -10.14 4.70
CA ASP A 182 -4.85 -10.83 3.44
C ASP A 182 -5.83 -10.50 2.29
N GLY A 183 -7.10 -10.24 2.59
CA GLY A 183 -8.12 -9.89 1.60
C GLY A 183 -8.41 -10.98 0.56
N LYS A 184 -7.95 -12.22 0.81
CA LYS A 184 -8.26 -13.37 -0.04
C LYS A 184 -9.76 -13.69 0.06
N GLY A 185 -10.50 -13.39 -0.97
CA GLY A 185 -11.96 -13.58 -0.99
C GLY A 185 -12.73 -12.32 -1.35
N TRP A 186 -12.15 -11.13 -1.26
CA TRP A 186 -12.81 -9.89 -1.66
C TRP A 186 -13.24 -9.91 -3.14
N LYS A 187 -12.48 -10.62 -3.98
CA LYS A 187 -12.77 -10.74 -5.42
C LYS A 187 -13.82 -11.80 -5.77
N GLN A 188 -14.15 -12.73 -4.87
CA GLN A 188 -14.92 -13.92 -5.23
C GLN A 188 -16.37 -13.95 -4.74
N ASN A 189 -16.74 -13.26 -3.66
CA ASN A 189 -18.05 -13.47 -3.02
C ASN A 189 -18.81 -12.22 -2.56
N VAL A 190 -18.40 -11.00 -2.86
CA VAL A 190 -19.14 -9.83 -2.38
C VAL A 190 -19.77 -9.08 -3.54
N SER A 191 -21.08 -9.29 -3.72
CA SER A 191 -21.94 -8.43 -4.53
C SER A 191 -22.19 -7.12 -3.78
N LEU A 192 -21.15 -6.25 -3.72
CA LEU A 192 -21.23 -4.91 -3.11
C LEU A 192 -21.94 -3.89 -4.02
N GLY A 193 -22.55 -4.36 -5.13
CA GLY A 193 -23.08 -3.51 -6.18
C GLY A 193 -21.99 -3.02 -7.16
N ASP A 194 -22.37 -2.78 -8.41
CA ASP A 194 -21.43 -2.49 -9.51
C ASP A 194 -20.47 -1.32 -9.24
N ARG A 195 -20.93 -0.29 -8.53
CA ARG A 195 -20.10 0.88 -8.21
C ARG A 195 -18.99 0.58 -7.18
N THR A 196 -19.29 -0.24 -6.18
CA THR A 196 -18.34 -0.58 -5.12
C THR A 196 -17.32 -1.58 -5.65
N ASN A 197 -17.76 -2.57 -6.41
CA ASN A 197 -16.89 -3.53 -7.08
C ASN A 197 -15.91 -2.84 -8.03
N GLN A 198 -16.35 -1.87 -8.84
CA GLN A 198 -15.46 -1.08 -9.69
C GLN A 198 -14.39 -0.30 -8.91
N ASN A 199 -14.72 0.24 -7.75
CA ASN A 199 -13.76 0.98 -6.93
C ASN A 199 -12.71 0.06 -6.29
N PHE A 200 -13.11 -1.13 -5.80
CA PHE A 200 -12.18 -2.12 -5.25
C PHE A 200 -11.22 -2.69 -6.29
N VAL A 201 -11.72 -3.04 -7.48
CA VAL A 201 -10.88 -3.58 -8.57
C VAL A 201 -9.83 -2.58 -9.05
N GLN A 202 -10.00 -1.31 -8.75
CA GLN A 202 -9.13 -0.23 -9.25
C GLN A 202 -7.97 0.14 -8.32
N ILE A 203 -7.95 -0.34 -7.07
CA ILE A 203 -6.82 -0.16 -6.15
C ILE A 203 -6.03 -1.47 -6.13
N PRO A 204 -4.74 -1.47 -6.53
CA PRO A 204 -3.95 -2.69 -6.57
C PRO A 204 -3.42 -3.03 -5.17
N PHE A 205 -4.28 -3.53 -4.27
CA PHE A 205 -3.93 -3.88 -2.89
C PHE A 205 -2.79 -4.91 -2.81
N ASP A 206 -2.74 -5.88 -3.74
CA ASP A 206 -1.65 -6.86 -3.76
C ASP A 206 -0.29 -6.19 -4.03
N THR A 207 -0.27 -5.20 -4.94
CA THR A 207 0.94 -4.40 -5.19
C THR A 207 1.30 -3.54 -3.97
N PHE A 208 0.31 -2.99 -3.28
CA PHE A 208 0.52 -2.24 -2.03
C PHE A 208 1.15 -3.13 -0.96
N LYS A 209 0.55 -4.30 -0.69
CA LYS A 209 1.07 -5.28 0.30
C LYS A 209 2.51 -5.71 -0.02
N GLN A 210 2.82 -6.00 -1.29
CA GLN A 210 4.17 -6.35 -1.72
C GLN A 210 5.17 -5.21 -1.48
N LYS A 211 4.80 -3.97 -1.86
CA LYS A 211 5.67 -2.80 -1.64
C LYS A 211 5.92 -2.54 -0.16
N LEU A 212 4.87 -2.64 0.66
CA LEU A 212 4.97 -2.47 2.11
C LEU A 212 5.86 -3.54 2.72
N LYS A 213 5.62 -4.81 2.39
CA LYS A 213 6.46 -5.94 2.80
C LYS A 213 7.94 -5.68 2.51
N HIS A 214 8.29 -5.38 1.25
CA HIS A 214 9.69 -5.14 0.88
C HIS A 214 10.32 -3.97 1.62
N LYS A 215 9.56 -2.90 1.88
CA LYS A 215 10.08 -1.74 2.62
C LYS A 215 10.32 -2.04 4.10
N LEU A 216 9.43 -2.80 4.73
CA LEU A 216 9.54 -3.21 6.14
C LEU A 216 10.67 -4.22 6.33
N GLU A 217 10.73 -5.28 5.49
CA GLU A 217 11.79 -6.30 5.55
C GLU A 217 13.18 -5.69 5.33
N ALA A 218 13.31 -4.66 4.47
CA ALA A 218 14.56 -3.92 4.28
C ALA A 218 15.01 -3.14 5.54
N ARG A 219 14.18 -3.04 6.57
CA ARG A 219 14.45 -2.44 7.88
C ARG A 219 14.46 -3.45 9.01
N GLY A 220 14.41 -4.74 8.72
CA GLY A 220 14.33 -5.81 9.73
C GLY A 220 12.97 -5.92 10.41
N ILE A 221 11.93 -5.21 9.93
CA ILE A 221 10.58 -5.26 10.49
C ILE A 221 9.82 -6.44 9.88
N ALA A 222 9.25 -7.32 10.72
CA ALA A 222 8.47 -8.46 10.27
C ALA A 222 7.14 -8.02 9.63
N PHE A 223 6.71 -8.74 8.58
CA PHE A 223 5.45 -8.50 7.88
C PHE A 223 4.66 -9.79 7.77
N GLU A 224 3.43 -9.80 8.30
CA GLU A 224 2.56 -10.96 8.30
C GLU A 224 1.20 -10.67 7.67
N LEU A 225 0.72 -11.57 6.80
CA LEU A 225 -0.62 -11.54 6.25
C LEU A 225 -1.57 -12.36 7.12
N VAL A 226 -2.67 -11.72 7.56
CA VAL A 226 -3.65 -12.32 8.46
C VAL A 226 -4.97 -12.54 7.72
N PRO A 227 -5.59 -13.73 7.81
CA PRO A 227 -6.91 -13.97 7.26
C PRO A 227 -7.97 -13.08 7.91
N GLU A 228 -8.70 -12.30 7.10
CA GLU A 228 -9.67 -11.29 7.58
C GLU A 228 -11.00 -11.87 8.11
N ALA A 229 -11.22 -13.19 8.01
CA ALA A 229 -12.47 -13.79 8.47
C ALA A 229 -12.75 -13.40 9.93
N HIS A 230 -13.95 -12.83 10.16
CA HIS A 230 -14.51 -12.41 11.45
C HIS A 230 -13.86 -11.17 12.11
N THR A 231 -12.75 -10.64 11.62
CA THR A 231 -12.06 -9.48 12.21
C THR A 231 -12.90 -8.20 12.26
N SER A 232 -13.80 -8.02 11.30
CA SER A 232 -14.71 -6.85 11.25
C SER A 232 -16.00 -7.03 12.04
N LYS A 233 -16.27 -8.25 12.57
CA LYS A 233 -17.50 -8.57 13.29
C LYS A 233 -17.29 -8.71 14.79
N CYS A 234 -16.19 -9.35 15.19
CA CYS A 234 -15.87 -9.54 16.61
C CYS A 234 -15.44 -8.22 17.24
N SER A 235 -15.89 -7.97 18.46
CA SER A 235 -15.49 -6.78 19.22
C SER A 235 -14.10 -6.98 19.84
N PHE A 236 -13.13 -6.14 19.46
CA PHE A 236 -11.84 -6.17 20.16
C PHE A 236 -11.97 -5.64 21.59
N TYR A 237 -12.83 -4.64 21.80
CA TYR A 237 -13.03 -3.98 23.08
C TYR A 237 -13.60 -4.94 24.14
N ASP A 238 -14.54 -5.80 23.75
CA ASP A 238 -15.13 -6.83 24.61
C ASP A 238 -14.28 -8.11 24.69
N GLU A 239 -13.09 -8.12 24.13
CA GLU A 239 -12.20 -9.29 24.03
C GLU A 239 -12.83 -10.52 23.37
N GLU A 240 -13.86 -10.32 22.54
CA GLU A 240 -14.54 -11.40 21.83
C GLU A 240 -13.52 -12.18 20.96
N ALA A 241 -13.55 -13.53 21.02
CA ALA A 241 -12.65 -14.36 20.22
C ALA A 241 -12.83 -14.11 18.72
N VAL A 242 -11.71 -14.00 17.96
CA VAL A 242 -11.79 -13.66 16.52
C VAL A 242 -12.09 -14.91 15.69
N GLU A 243 -13.33 -15.41 15.83
CA GLU A 243 -13.85 -16.61 15.17
C GLU A 243 -15.33 -16.44 14.77
N HIS A 244 -15.96 -17.51 14.29
CA HIS A 244 -17.39 -17.48 13.98
C HIS A 244 -18.20 -17.59 15.27
N HIS A 245 -19.17 -16.67 15.43
CA HIS A 245 -20.18 -16.72 16.49
C HIS A 245 -21.58 -16.71 15.86
N ASP A 246 -22.51 -17.43 16.45
CA ASP A 246 -23.92 -17.38 16.06
C ASP A 246 -24.51 -16.00 16.41
N GLU A 247 -24.10 -15.42 17.54
CA GLU A 247 -24.40 -14.06 17.97
C GLU A 247 -23.10 -13.36 18.38
N TYR A 248 -22.88 -12.15 17.88
CA TYR A 248 -21.69 -11.34 18.19
C TYR A 248 -21.97 -10.40 19.35
N VAL A 249 -20.97 -10.17 20.19
CA VAL A 249 -21.08 -9.32 21.41
C VAL A 249 -21.28 -7.86 21.06
N GLY A 250 -20.53 -7.36 20.07
CA GLY A 250 -20.69 -6.00 19.55
C GLY A 250 -21.29 -5.97 18.15
N GLU A 251 -21.66 -4.79 17.66
CA GLU A 251 -22.23 -4.67 16.32
C GLU A 251 -21.73 -3.43 15.55
N ARG A 252 -21.74 -3.53 14.24
CA ARG A 252 -21.49 -2.40 13.36
C ARG A 252 -22.78 -1.62 13.15
N VAL A 253 -22.99 -0.54 13.92
CA VAL A 253 -24.23 0.26 13.90
C VAL A 253 -24.35 1.12 12.65
N GLU A 254 -23.22 1.62 12.11
CA GLU A 254 -23.15 2.40 10.88
C GLU A 254 -21.89 2.08 10.09
N ARG A 255 -21.80 2.62 8.86
CA ARG A 255 -20.56 2.55 8.12
C ARG A 255 -19.46 3.34 8.85
N GLY A 256 -18.42 2.64 9.29
CA GLY A 256 -17.28 3.22 10.02
C GLY A 256 -17.50 3.36 11.52
N LEU A 257 -18.63 2.92 12.07
CA LEU A 257 -18.92 2.97 13.51
C LEU A 257 -19.27 1.58 14.04
N PHE A 258 -18.57 1.17 15.06
CA PHE A 258 -18.79 -0.07 15.82
C PHE A 258 -19.23 0.28 17.24
N GLU A 259 -20.12 -0.51 17.83
CA GLU A 259 -20.62 -0.37 19.20
C GLU A 259 -20.34 -1.66 19.98
N ALA A 260 -19.65 -1.53 21.09
CA ALA A 260 -19.37 -2.61 22.04
C ALA A 260 -20.59 -2.90 22.93
N SER A 261 -20.54 -3.97 23.73
CA SER A 261 -21.62 -4.42 24.60
C SER A 261 -22.07 -3.41 25.65
N ASP A 262 -21.15 -2.55 26.11
CA ASP A 262 -21.41 -1.51 27.10
C ASP A 262 -21.88 -0.19 26.46
N GLY A 263 -22.06 -0.14 25.15
CA GLY A 263 -22.44 1.04 24.37
C GLY A 263 -21.27 1.94 23.97
N THR A 264 -20.02 1.54 24.24
CA THR A 264 -18.83 2.28 23.79
C THR A 264 -18.74 2.23 22.26
N ARG A 265 -18.62 3.43 21.64
CA ARG A 265 -18.58 3.58 20.18
C ARG A 265 -17.21 3.99 19.69
N TYR A 266 -16.72 3.29 18.68
CA TYR A 266 -15.41 3.55 18.09
C TYR A 266 -15.38 3.23 16.57
N ASN A 267 -14.26 3.52 15.92
CA ASN A 267 -14.13 3.34 14.48
C ASN A 267 -14.11 1.84 14.12
N ALA A 268 -14.99 1.42 13.20
CA ALA A 268 -15.12 0.02 12.79
C ALA A 268 -13.90 -0.55 12.07
N ASP A 269 -13.11 0.30 11.38
CA ASP A 269 -11.90 -0.15 10.69
C ASP A 269 -10.74 -0.25 11.70
N VAL A 270 -10.75 0.52 12.80
CA VAL A 270 -9.89 0.33 13.97
C VAL A 270 -10.15 -1.04 14.62
N ASN A 271 -11.44 -1.41 14.78
CA ASN A 271 -11.81 -2.74 15.25
C ASN A 271 -11.15 -3.85 14.40
N GLY A 272 -11.24 -3.73 13.09
CA GLY A 272 -10.59 -4.65 12.16
C GLY A 272 -9.08 -4.70 12.34
N ALA A 273 -8.41 -3.55 12.43
CA ALA A 273 -6.96 -3.46 12.56
C ALA A 273 -6.43 -4.09 13.87
N VAL A 274 -7.09 -3.86 15.01
CA VAL A 274 -6.73 -4.52 16.29
C VAL A 274 -6.95 -6.02 16.20
N ASN A 275 -8.10 -6.44 15.64
CA ASN A 275 -8.41 -7.86 15.50
C ASN A 275 -7.46 -8.60 14.54
N MET A 276 -6.77 -7.93 13.61
CA MET A 276 -5.68 -8.55 12.85
C MET A 276 -4.55 -8.98 13.79
N ALA A 277 -4.08 -8.09 14.68
CA ALA A 277 -3.03 -8.41 15.64
C ALA A 277 -3.49 -9.47 16.66
N ARG A 278 -4.71 -9.37 17.19
CA ARG A 278 -5.29 -10.38 18.11
C ARG A 278 -5.34 -11.76 17.45
N LYS A 279 -5.79 -11.83 16.22
CA LYS A 279 -5.90 -13.10 15.47
C LYS A 279 -4.55 -13.72 15.15
N ALA A 280 -3.56 -12.89 14.81
CA ALA A 280 -2.20 -13.35 14.51
C ALA A 280 -1.48 -13.89 15.75
N THR A 281 -1.63 -13.19 16.87
CA THR A 281 -0.90 -13.51 18.11
C THR A 281 -1.64 -14.46 19.04
N GLY A 282 -2.97 -14.53 18.97
CA GLY A 282 -3.82 -15.23 19.93
C GLY A 282 -3.84 -14.59 21.32
N LYS A 283 -3.31 -13.39 21.48
CA LYS A 283 -3.17 -12.70 22.77
C LYS A 283 -4.45 -11.95 23.16
N PRO A 284 -4.80 -11.91 24.48
CA PRO A 284 -5.81 -11.00 25.00
C PRO A 284 -5.30 -9.55 24.93
N ASN A 285 -6.20 -8.57 25.13
CA ASN A 285 -5.80 -7.14 25.07
C ASN A 285 -4.76 -6.77 26.13
N SER A 286 -4.81 -7.39 27.33
CA SER A 286 -3.85 -7.17 28.40
C SER A 286 -2.40 -7.48 28.03
N ASP A 287 -2.21 -8.47 27.13
CA ASP A 287 -0.90 -8.94 26.67
C ASP A 287 -0.52 -8.35 25.30
N LEU A 288 -1.51 -7.81 24.59
CA LEU A 288 -1.35 -7.24 23.26
C LEU A 288 -0.95 -5.76 23.33
N PHE A 289 -1.61 -4.98 24.17
CA PHE A 289 -1.29 -3.58 24.37
C PHE A 289 -0.22 -3.39 25.45
N GLU A 290 0.59 -2.34 25.31
CA GLU A 290 1.64 -1.97 26.26
C GLU A 290 1.07 -1.64 27.66
N SER A 291 -0.18 -1.14 27.73
CA SER A 291 -0.89 -0.81 28.95
C SER A 291 -2.40 -0.85 28.77
N GLU A 292 -3.18 -0.88 29.87
CA GLU A 292 -4.64 -0.78 29.85
C GLU A 292 -5.14 0.51 29.12
N GLU A 293 -4.41 1.62 29.26
CA GLU A 293 -4.71 2.86 28.52
C GLU A 293 -4.61 2.68 26.98
N GLY A 294 -3.90 1.67 26.49
CA GLY A 294 -3.80 1.34 25.07
C GLY A 294 -5.15 0.97 24.47
N VAL A 295 -5.98 0.22 25.20
CA VAL A 295 -7.35 -0.13 24.79
C VAL A 295 -8.23 1.13 24.72
N GLU A 296 -8.14 2.00 25.73
CA GLU A 296 -8.90 3.26 25.78
C GLU A 296 -8.48 4.21 24.63
N ARG A 297 -7.20 4.29 24.31
CA ARG A 297 -6.72 5.08 23.16
C ARG A 297 -7.16 4.51 21.82
N ALA A 298 -7.26 3.19 21.70
CA ALA A 298 -7.71 2.57 20.46
C ALA A 298 -9.17 2.89 20.10
N VAL A 299 -10.01 3.22 21.10
CA VAL A 299 -11.40 3.67 20.86
C VAL A 299 -11.51 5.16 20.53
N ASP A 300 -10.45 5.95 20.74
CA ASP A 300 -10.40 7.36 20.32
C ASP A 300 -10.49 7.49 18.79
N ALA A 301 -10.91 8.67 18.33
CA ALA A 301 -11.02 8.94 16.92
C ALA A 301 -9.62 8.90 16.24
N PRO A 302 -9.42 8.05 15.22
CA PRO A 302 -8.13 7.95 14.55
C PRO A 302 -7.74 9.25 13.83
N ARG A 303 -6.44 9.60 13.86
CA ARG A 303 -5.90 10.71 13.07
C ARG A 303 -6.02 10.37 11.58
N ARG A 304 -6.55 11.29 10.79
CA ARG A 304 -6.64 11.13 9.34
C ARG A 304 -5.45 11.80 8.65
N ILE A 305 -4.77 11.03 7.80
CA ILE A 305 -3.62 11.46 6.99
C ILE A 305 -4.09 11.63 5.57
N SER A 306 -3.97 12.84 5.05
CA SER A 306 -4.27 13.19 3.66
C SER A 306 -3.01 13.13 2.78
N LEU A 307 -3.17 13.34 1.47
CA LEU A 307 -2.05 13.43 0.53
C LEU A 307 -1.06 14.54 0.91
N SER A 308 -1.55 15.70 1.36
CA SER A 308 -0.70 16.81 1.80
C SER A 308 0.17 16.46 2.99
N ASP A 309 -0.39 15.71 3.94
CA ASP A 309 0.35 15.28 5.14
C ASP A 309 1.47 14.28 4.79
N MET A 310 1.30 13.50 3.71
CA MET A 310 2.31 12.55 3.22
C MET A 310 3.45 13.22 2.42
N GLU A 311 3.33 14.48 2.08
CA GLU A 311 4.35 15.26 1.35
C GLU A 311 5.31 15.99 2.30
N GLU A 312 4.95 16.13 3.58
CA GLU A 312 5.82 16.69 4.60
C GLU A 312 6.78 15.62 5.16
N PRO A 313 8.07 15.94 5.39
CA PRO A 313 9.00 15.03 6.05
C PRO A 313 8.67 14.93 7.56
N SER A 314 8.54 13.71 8.06
CA SER A 314 8.28 13.29 9.43
C SER A 314 6.87 13.55 10.00
N MET A 315 6.23 12.44 10.40
CA MET A 315 5.00 12.45 11.19
C MET A 315 5.37 12.36 12.67
N GLU A 316 5.14 13.42 13.43
CA GLU A 316 5.10 13.29 14.89
C GLU A 316 3.94 12.37 15.29
N ALA A 317 4.16 11.49 16.26
CA ALA A 317 3.13 10.64 16.82
C ALA A 317 1.93 11.51 17.27
N PRO A 318 0.66 11.07 17.06
CA PRO A 318 -0.50 11.84 17.48
C PRO A 318 -0.43 12.07 19.01
N ALA A 319 -0.44 13.34 19.43
CA ALA A 319 -0.46 13.72 20.83
C ALA A 319 -1.68 13.12 21.52
N SER A 320 -1.49 12.53 22.70
CA SER A 320 -2.59 12.01 23.50
C SER A 320 -3.52 13.15 23.93
N ARG A 321 -4.79 12.83 24.17
CA ARG A 321 -5.84 13.80 24.58
C ARG A 321 -5.45 14.58 25.85
N SER A 322 -4.62 13.98 26.74
CA SER A 322 -4.14 14.61 27.96
C SER A 322 -3.17 15.81 27.73
N GLU A 323 -2.45 15.83 26.61
CA GLU A 323 -1.53 16.92 26.27
C GLU A 323 -2.26 18.15 25.67
N ARG A 324 -3.47 17.96 25.13
CA ARG A 324 -4.27 19.07 24.56
C ARG A 324 -4.94 19.96 25.63
N VAL A 325 -5.11 19.46 26.87
CA VAL A 325 -5.75 20.24 27.95
C VAL A 325 -4.76 21.15 28.65
N SER A 326 -3.46 20.87 28.60
CA SER A 326 -2.40 21.68 29.21
C SER A 326 -1.86 22.83 28.36
N ALA A 327 -2.28 22.97 27.11
CA ALA A 327 -1.87 24.04 26.20
C ALA A 327 -2.87 25.22 26.10
N SER A 328 -3.90 25.26 26.97
CA SER A 328 -4.93 26.31 26.99
C SER A 328 -5.08 26.97 28.39
N GLU A 329 -3.97 27.17 29.10
CA GLU A 329 -3.90 28.11 30.24
C GLU A 329 -2.86 29.21 30.00
#